data_c6b38dadcaf0d64eac1bb799bdff38cc
#
_entry.id   c6b38dadcaf0d64eac1bb799bdff38cc
#
_cell.length_a   1.000
_cell.length_b   1.000
_cell.length_c   1.000
_cell.angle_alpha   90.00
_cell.angle_beta   90.00
_cell.angle_gamma   90.00
#
_symmetry.space_group_name_H-M   'P 1'
#
loop_
_entity.id
_entity.type
_entity.pdbx_description
1 polymer ?
#
loop_
_entity_poly.entity_id
_entity_poly.type
_entity_poly.pdbx_seq_one_letter_code
_entity_poly.pdbx_strand_id
1 'polypeptide(L)'
;PSGDIYISDGYRNARVHRFSSDGRLIHSWGQPGKDSPGEFHLVHSLLVDPDGKVYVCDRANRRVQIFSPDGEFITMWTGMGGPDNIVRDSEGIFYIAEQADESGDSHVSIWDADGTVLERWPIRHAHGLEVDANGDIYLGLTIEQSVDKYVRQR
;
A
#
# COMPACT_ATOMS: atom_id res chain seq x y z
N PRO A 1 15.55 7.14 -3.18
CA PRO A 1 16.64 7.82 -3.91
C PRO A 1 17.35 8.89 -3.07
N SER A 2 16.62 9.69 -2.27
CA SER A 2 17.21 10.73 -1.38
C SER A 2 17.74 10.16 -0.05
N GLY A 3 17.39 8.93 0.31
CA GLY A 3 17.61 8.35 1.63
C GLY A 3 16.61 8.81 2.68
N ASP A 4 15.59 9.57 2.30
CA ASP A 4 14.53 10.00 3.22
C ASP A 4 13.68 8.82 3.68
N ILE A 5 13.16 8.94 4.90
CA ILE A 5 12.34 7.94 5.58
C ILE A 5 10.89 8.42 5.60
N TYR A 6 9.98 7.58 5.16
CA TYR A 6 8.54 7.85 5.22
C TYR A 6 7.87 6.93 6.23
N ILE A 7 6.98 7.49 7.04
CA ILE A 7 6.29 6.78 8.12
C ILE A 7 4.78 6.99 7.99
N SER A 8 4.04 5.89 7.96
CA SER A 8 2.58 5.89 8.08
C SER A 8 2.17 5.94 9.56
N ASP A 9 1.46 6.97 9.97
CA ASP A 9 0.94 7.15 11.34
C ASP A 9 -0.59 7.08 11.31
N GLY A 10 -1.11 5.86 11.19
CA GLY A 10 -2.47 5.63 10.77
C GLY A 10 -3.49 5.31 11.83
N TYR A 11 -3.12 4.66 12.93
CA TYR A 11 -4.11 4.13 13.88
C TYR A 11 -4.84 5.22 14.69
N ARG A 12 -4.28 6.43 14.82
CA ARG A 12 -4.91 7.54 15.54
C ARG A 12 -4.76 8.90 14.86
N ASN A 13 -3.68 9.09 14.10
CA ASN A 13 -3.28 10.43 13.64
C ASN A 13 -3.65 10.71 12.18
N ALA A 14 -3.89 9.67 11.35
CA ALA A 14 -4.24 9.80 9.94
C ALA A 14 -3.23 10.65 9.16
N ARG A 15 -1.92 10.37 9.34
CA ARG A 15 -0.83 11.16 8.77
C ARG A 15 0.23 10.30 8.11
N VAL A 16 0.94 10.95 7.19
CA VAL A 16 2.22 10.49 6.65
C VAL A 16 3.28 11.51 7.06
N HIS A 17 4.44 11.02 7.49
CA HIS A 17 5.60 11.84 7.86
C HIS A 17 6.78 11.52 6.96
N ARG A 18 7.47 12.55 6.48
CA ARG A 18 8.74 12.46 5.78
C ARG A 18 9.86 13.00 6.67
N PHE A 19 10.85 12.17 6.89
CA PHE A 19 12.07 12.51 7.62
C PHE A 19 13.28 12.44 6.68
N SER A 20 14.27 13.27 6.93
CA SER A 20 15.58 13.13 6.30
C SER A 20 16.29 11.87 6.79
N SER A 21 17.32 11.45 6.08
CA SER A 21 18.14 10.26 6.43
C SER A 21 18.82 10.35 7.80
N ASP A 22 18.99 11.58 8.33
CA ASP A 22 19.50 11.82 9.70
C ASP A 22 18.38 11.93 10.75
N GLY A 23 17.12 11.63 10.39
CA GLY A 23 15.98 11.54 11.30
C GLY A 23 15.30 12.87 11.63
N ARG A 24 15.60 13.94 10.90
CA ARG A 24 14.93 15.24 11.09
C ARG A 24 13.63 15.29 10.30
N LEU A 25 12.52 15.68 10.94
CA LEU A 25 11.23 15.86 10.28
C LEU A 25 11.34 16.95 9.20
N ILE A 26 11.01 16.58 7.97
CA ILE A 26 10.94 17.48 6.81
C ILE A 26 9.51 17.99 6.62
N HIS A 27 8.54 17.06 6.52
CA HIS A 27 7.16 17.38 6.21
C HIS A 27 6.19 16.35 6.79
N SER A 28 4.94 16.76 6.99
CA SER A 28 3.83 15.87 7.38
C SER A 28 2.55 16.31 6.69
N TRP A 29 1.78 15.35 6.18
CA TRP A 29 0.48 15.63 5.57
C TRP A 29 -0.56 14.62 6.00
N GLY A 30 -1.81 14.91 5.66
CA GLY A 30 -2.97 14.10 5.98
C GLY A 30 -3.76 14.63 7.17
N GLN A 31 -5.01 14.23 7.22
CA GLN A 31 -5.96 14.49 8.29
C GLN A 31 -7.04 13.40 8.30
N PRO A 32 -7.76 13.20 9.42
CA PRO A 32 -8.87 12.26 9.46
C PRO A 32 -9.99 12.65 8.50
N GLY A 33 -10.52 11.66 7.76
CA GLY A 33 -11.62 11.85 6.83
C GLY A 33 -11.67 10.79 5.73
N LYS A 34 -12.61 10.96 4.78
CA LYS A 34 -12.84 10.00 3.70
C LYS A 34 -13.22 10.63 2.35
N ASP A 35 -13.62 11.88 2.34
CA ASP A 35 -14.30 12.49 1.20
C ASP A 35 -13.34 13.21 0.26
N SER A 36 -12.21 13.69 0.77
CA SER A 36 -11.24 14.49 0.02
C SER A 36 -9.86 13.82 -0.09
N PRO A 37 -9.04 14.17 -1.11
CA PRO A 37 -7.64 13.82 -1.15
C PRO A 37 -6.89 14.31 0.10
N GLY A 38 -5.98 13.48 0.63
CA GLY A 38 -5.25 13.77 1.86
C GLY A 38 -6.05 13.57 3.15
N GLU A 39 -7.33 13.21 3.06
CA GLU A 39 -8.08 12.65 4.17
C GLU A 39 -7.85 11.15 4.25
N PHE A 40 -7.64 10.65 5.47
CA PHE A 40 -7.34 9.24 5.72
C PHE A 40 -8.20 8.65 6.85
N HIS A 41 -8.52 7.37 6.69
CA HIS A 41 -9.07 6.56 7.75
C HIS A 41 -8.23 5.30 7.89
N LEU A 42 -7.18 5.39 8.73
CA LEU A 42 -6.22 4.34 8.99
C LEU A 42 -5.19 4.16 7.84
N VAL A 43 -4.17 5.02 7.84
CA VAL A 43 -2.97 4.88 6.98
C VAL A 43 -2.18 3.65 7.46
N HIS A 44 -2.34 2.51 6.74
CA HIS A 44 -1.83 1.22 7.23
C HIS A 44 -0.41 0.93 6.76
N SER A 45 -0.15 1.20 5.50
CA SER A 45 1.14 0.97 4.85
C SER A 45 1.41 2.06 3.84
N LEU A 46 2.64 2.18 3.40
CA LEU A 46 3.04 3.03 2.29
C LEU A 46 4.22 2.44 1.53
N LEU A 47 4.35 2.84 0.26
CA LEU A 47 5.46 2.54 -0.61
C LEU A 47 5.95 3.84 -1.24
N VAL A 48 7.26 3.98 -1.39
CA VAL A 48 7.88 5.06 -2.18
C VAL A 48 8.55 4.43 -3.41
N ASP A 49 8.12 4.83 -4.59
CA ASP A 49 8.68 4.32 -5.84
C ASP A 49 10.04 4.97 -6.20
N PRO A 50 10.76 4.46 -7.21
CA PRO A 50 12.02 5.05 -7.65
C PRO A 50 11.93 6.51 -8.12
N ASP A 51 10.75 6.97 -8.57
CA ASP A 51 10.48 8.34 -9.00
C ASP A 51 10.13 9.25 -7.81
N GLY A 52 10.01 8.67 -6.61
CA GLY A 52 9.69 9.39 -5.37
C GLY A 52 8.20 9.54 -5.10
N LYS A 53 7.31 8.98 -5.91
CA LYS A 53 5.88 8.99 -5.61
C LYS A 53 5.59 8.13 -4.38
N VAL A 54 4.69 8.62 -3.53
CA VAL A 54 4.31 7.98 -2.27
C VAL A 54 2.92 7.38 -2.40
N TYR A 55 2.83 6.06 -2.38
CA TYR A 55 1.59 5.29 -2.44
C TYR A 55 1.15 4.98 -1.01
N VAL A 56 0.00 5.45 -0.61
CA VAL A 56 -0.50 5.39 0.77
C VAL A 56 -1.73 4.50 0.84
N CYS A 57 -1.62 3.38 1.56
CA CYS A 57 -2.74 2.48 1.83
C CYS A 57 -3.69 3.11 2.86
N ASP A 58 -4.76 3.72 2.38
CA ASP A 58 -5.84 4.28 3.18
C ASP A 58 -6.90 3.19 3.45
N ARG A 59 -6.56 2.27 4.38
CA ARG A 59 -7.17 0.96 4.53
C ARG A 59 -8.68 1.00 4.75
N ALA A 60 -9.14 1.76 5.73
CA ALA A 60 -10.55 1.79 6.06
C ALA A 60 -11.40 2.58 5.04
N ASN A 61 -10.76 3.40 4.20
CA ASN A 61 -11.39 4.05 3.05
C ASN A 61 -11.30 3.21 1.77
N ARG A 62 -10.69 2.01 1.82
CA ARG A 62 -10.59 1.06 0.69
C ARG A 62 -9.99 1.67 -0.56
N ARG A 63 -8.87 2.39 -0.40
CA ARG A 63 -8.19 3.07 -1.50
C ARG A 63 -6.68 3.17 -1.25
N VAL A 64 -5.93 3.32 -2.33
CA VAL A 64 -4.54 3.79 -2.30
C VAL A 64 -4.51 5.21 -2.84
N GLN A 65 -3.99 6.15 -2.07
CA GLN A 65 -3.77 7.52 -2.52
C GLN A 65 -2.31 7.74 -2.89
N ILE A 66 -2.05 8.41 -4.01
CA ILE A 66 -0.71 8.63 -4.54
C ILE A 66 -0.37 10.12 -4.43
N PHE A 67 0.81 10.41 -3.86
CA PHE A 67 1.29 11.76 -3.62
C PHE A 67 2.67 11.97 -4.21
N SER A 68 3.02 13.25 -4.42
CA SER A 68 4.41 13.66 -4.64
C SER A 68 5.25 13.45 -3.38
N PRO A 69 6.60 13.51 -3.47
CA PRO A 69 7.47 13.49 -2.30
C PRO A 69 7.16 14.56 -1.25
N ASP A 70 6.53 15.65 -1.66
CA ASP A 70 6.18 16.79 -0.81
C ASP A 70 4.71 16.75 -0.32
N GLY A 71 4.01 15.63 -0.56
CA GLY A 71 2.65 15.42 -0.06
C GLY A 71 1.55 16.04 -0.92
N GLU A 72 1.84 16.49 -2.15
CA GLU A 72 0.83 16.95 -3.09
C GLU A 72 0.10 15.75 -3.71
N PHE A 73 -1.22 15.78 -3.70
CA PHE A 73 -2.04 14.72 -4.27
C PHE A 73 -1.88 14.61 -5.78
N ILE A 74 -1.67 13.40 -6.29
CA ILE A 74 -1.55 13.12 -7.72
C ILE A 74 -2.81 12.39 -8.22
N THR A 75 -3.12 11.24 -7.64
CA THR A 75 -4.27 10.41 -8.02
C THR A 75 -4.63 9.43 -6.91
N MET A 76 -5.66 8.60 -7.11
CA MET A 76 -5.99 7.50 -6.21
C MET A 76 -6.50 6.29 -6.99
N TRP A 77 -6.25 5.10 -6.43
CA TRP A 77 -6.80 3.84 -6.90
C TRP A 77 -7.91 3.39 -5.97
N THR A 78 -9.03 2.96 -6.54
CA THR A 78 -10.23 2.53 -5.82
C THR A 78 -10.74 1.19 -6.37
N GLY A 79 -11.83 0.66 -5.83
CA GLY A 79 -12.40 -0.61 -6.30
C GLY A 79 -11.73 -1.85 -5.71
N MET A 80 -11.08 -1.69 -4.56
CA MET A 80 -10.41 -2.74 -3.79
C MET A 80 -11.05 -2.93 -2.41
N GLY A 81 -10.67 -4.00 -1.71
CA GLY A 81 -10.86 -4.14 -0.27
C GLY A 81 -9.98 -3.18 0.52
N GLY A 82 -9.87 -3.36 1.84
CA GLY A 82 -8.97 -2.53 2.63
C GLY A 82 -7.50 -2.88 2.36
N PRO A 83 -6.68 -2.00 1.74
CA PRO A 83 -5.28 -2.31 1.46
C PRO A 83 -4.47 -2.37 2.75
N ASP A 84 -3.97 -3.58 3.09
CA ASP A 84 -3.08 -3.79 4.24
C ASP A 84 -1.63 -3.52 3.88
N ASN A 85 -1.19 -4.00 2.73
CA ASN A 85 0.18 -3.82 2.28
C ASN A 85 0.25 -3.60 0.77
N ILE A 86 1.28 -2.88 0.35
CA ILE A 86 1.58 -2.61 -1.05
C ILE A 86 3.08 -2.77 -1.28
N VAL A 87 3.44 -3.53 -2.31
CA VAL A 87 4.82 -3.65 -2.80
C VAL A 87 4.86 -3.45 -4.31
N ARG A 88 6.05 -3.18 -4.84
CA ARG A 88 6.28 -2.98 -6.26
C ARG A 88 7.50 -3.79 -6.69
N ASP A 89 7.38 -4.56 -7.77
CA ASP A 89 8.51 -5.28 -8.34
C ASP A 89 9.41 -4.40 -9.22
N SER A 90 10.48 -4.99 -9.73
CA SER A 90 11.45 -4.30 -10.61
C SER A 90 10.90 -3.98 -12.00
N GLU A 91 9.81 -4.63 -12.42
CA GLU A 91 9.10 -4.37 -13.69
C GLU A 91 8.10 -3.21 -13.56
N GLY A 92 7.87 -2.72 -12.33
CA GLY A 92 6.96 -1.62 -12.06
C GLY A 92 5.53 -2.04 -11.77
N ILE A 93 5.30 -3.31 -11.54
CA ILE A 93 4.00 -3.90 -11.20
C ILE A 93 3.79 -3.81 -9.70
N PHE A 94 2.59 -3.44 -9.29
CA PHE A 94 2.20 -3.33 -7.90
C PHE A 94 1.38 -4.52 -7.45
N TYR A 95 1.62 -4.96 -6.21
CA TYR A 95 0.92 -6.05 -5.57
C TYR A 95 0.33 -5.52 -4.27
N ILE A 96 -0.97 -5.76 -4.04
CA ILE A 96 -1.68 -5.26 -2.87
C ILE A 96 -2.34 -6.44 -2.15
N ALA A 97 -2.06 -6.57 -0.86
CA ALA A 97 -2.83 -7.44 0.02
C ALA A 97 -4.04 -6.65 0.54
N GLU A 98 -5.23 -7.18 0.30
CA GLU A 98 -6.49 -6.54 0.64
C GLU A 98 -7.22 -7.30 1.73
N GLN A 99 -7.72 -6.59 2.73
CA GLN A 99 -8.73 -7.12 3.65
C GLN A 99 -10.05 -7.39 2.94
N ALA A 100 -10.93 -8.09 3.65
CA ALA A 100 -12.25 -8.42 3.16
C ALA A 100 -12.98 -7.22 2.53
N ASP A 101 -13.42 -7.42 1.31
CA ASP A 101 -14.31 -6.52 0.59
C ASP A 101 -15.78 -6.73 1.00
N GLU A 102 -16.73 -6.25 0.21
CA GLU A 102 -18.16 -6.39 0.48
C GLU A 102 -18.67 -7.85 0.36
N SER A 103 -17.94 -8.71 -0.35
CA SER A 103 -18.24 -10.15 -0.41
C SER A 103 -17.80 -10.90 0.84
N GLY A 104 -16.93 -10.32 1.65
CA GLY A 104 -16.34 -10.93 2.83
C GLY A 104 -15.01 -11.63 2.55
N ASP A 105 -14.49 -11.54 1.32
CA ASP A 105 -13.25 -12.18 0.90
C ASP A 105 -12.06 -11.22 0.91
N SER A 106 -10.93 -11.69 1.44
CA SER A 106 -9.63 -11.04 1.29
C SER A 106 -9.00 -11.41 -0.04
N HIS A 107 -8.20 -10.50 -0.62
CA HIS A 107 -7.63 -10.69 -1.95
C HIS A 107 -6.15 -10.30 -2.01
N VAL A 108 -5.45 -10.85 -2.98
CA VAL A 108 -4.29 -10.18 -3.61
C VAL A 108 -4.76 -9.60 -4.93
N SER A 109 -4.38 -8.37 -5.21
CA SER A 109 -4.56 -7.75 -6.52
C SER A 109 -3.24 -7.26 -7.09
N ILE A 110 -3.12 -7.38 -8.42
CA ILE A 110 -1.98 -6.92 -9.21
C ILE A 110 -2.43 -5.73 -10.05
N TRP A 111 -1.65 -4.67 -10.01
CA TRP A 111 -1.97 -3.40 -10.65
C TRP A 111 -0.81 -2.90 -11.49
N ASP A 112 -1.12 -2.24 -12.61
CA ASP A 112 -0.12 -1.46 -13.34
C ASP A 112 0.08 -0.07 -12.70
N ALA A 113 1.06 0.67 -13.23
CA ALA A 113 1.40 2.00 -12.74
C ALA A 113 0.31 3.06 -13.02
N ASP A 114 -0.61 2.78 -13.94
CA ASP A 114 -1.73 3.67 -14.28
C ASP A 114 -2.96 3.42 -13.39
N GLY A 115 -2.90 2.41 -12.51
CA GLY A 115 -3.98 2.05 -11.61
C GLY A 115 -5.03 1.14 -12.23
N THR A 116 -4.64 0.35 -13.24
CA THR A 116 -5.48 -0.70 -13.82
C THR A 116 -5.23 -2.02 -13.09
N VAL A 117 -6.30 -2.69 -12.68
CA VAL A 117 -6.22 -4.05 -12.13
C VAL A 117 -5.89 -5.02 -13.25
N LEU A 118 -4.75 -5.70 -13.15
CA LEU A 118 -4.31 -6.74 -14.08
C LEU A 118 -4.84 -8.11 -13.70
N GLU A 119 -4.84 -8.41 -12.40
CA GLU A 119 -5.31 -9.67 -11.86
C GLU A 119 -5.75 -9.48 -10.39
N ARG A 120 -6.72 -10.30 -9.94
CA ARG A 120 -7.20 -10.31 -8.55
C ARG A 120 -7.78 -11.68 -8.22
N TRP A 121 -7.38 -12.26 -7.08
CA TRP A 121 -7.92 -13.55 -6.63
C TRP A 121 -8.09 -13.59 -5.11
N PRO A 122 -9.03 -14.41 -4.60
CA PRO A 122 -9.27 -14.54 -3.18
C PRO A 122 -8.11 -15.28 -2.50
N ILE A 123 -7.80 -14.83 -1.29
CA ILE A 123 -6.79 -15.43 -0.40
C ILE A 123 -7.33 -15.54 1.02
N ARG A 124 -6.62 -16.28 1.89
CA ARG A 124 -6.76 -16.09 3.33
C ARG A 124 -6.24 -14.72 3.72
N HIS A 125 -6.78 -14.12 4.79
CA HIS A 125 -6.39 -12.78 5.21
C HIS A 125 -4.88 -12.67 5.45
N ALA A 126 -4.19 -11.94 4.61
CA ALA A 126 -2.77 -11.65 4.71
C ALA A 126 -2.56 -10.20 5.19
N HIS A 127 -1.77 -10.04 6.25
CA HIS A 127 -1.41 -8.70 6.77
C HIS A 127 -0.12 -8.17 6.17
N GLY A 128 0.80 -9.05 5.79
CA GLY A 128 2.04 -8.72 5.11
C GLY A 128 2.12 -9.35 3.72
N LEU A 129 2.75 -8.66 2.80
CA LEU A 129 3.01 -9.13 1.44
C LEU A 129 4.40 -8.70 1.00
N GLU A 130 5.10 -9.59 0.28
CA GLU A 130 6.37 -9.29 -0.37
C GLU A 130 6.47 -10.08 -1.68
N VAL A 131 7.25 -9.56 -2.63
CA VAL A 131 7.52 -10.21 -3.92
C VAL A 131 9.01 -10.32 -4.13
N ASP A 132 9.50 -11.53 -4.40
CA ASP A 132 10.92 -11.75 -4.63
C ASP A 132 11.36 -11.43 -6.09
N ALA A 133 12.66 -11.49 -6.34
CA ALA A 133 13.24 -11.21 -7.64
C ALA A 133 12.79 -12.18 -8.77
N ASN A 134 12.17 -13.31 -8.43
CA ASN A 134 11.59 -14.25 -9.39
C ASN A 134 10.12 -13.92 -9.69
N GLY A 135 9.52 -13.00 -8.95
CA GLY A 135 8.11 -12.64 -8.99
C GLY A 135 7.23 -13.59 -8.16
N ASP A 136 7.83 -14.39 -7.27
CA ASP A 136 7.06 -15.19 -6.33
C ASP A 136 6.52 -14.32 -5.19
N ILE A 137 5.25 -14.50 -4.85
CA ILE A 137 4.54 -13.71 -3.83
C ILE A 137 4.56 -14.46 -2.50
N TYR A 138 4.89 -13.76 -1.42
CA TYR A 138 4.86 -14.28 -0.05
C TYR A 138 3.83 -13.50 0.77
N LEU A 139 2.91 -14.22 1.41
CA LEU A 139 1.84 -13.66 2.22
C LEU A 139 2.00 -14.06 3.67
N GLY A 140 2.12 -13.08 4.56
CA GLY A 140 2.16 -13.28 6.01
C GLY A 140 0.75 -13.35 6.58
N LEU A 141 0.33 -14.54 7.04
CA LEU A 141 -1.00 -14.84 7.56
C LEU A 141 -1.00 -14.76 9.08
N THR A 142 -1.64 -13.73 9.64
CA THR A 142 -1.61 -13.50 11.10
C THR A 142 -2.48 -14.47 11.89
N ILE A 143 -3.63 -14.86 11.35
CA ILE A 143 -4.56 -15.79 12.02
C ILE A 143 -3.97 -17.19 12.05
N GLU A 144 -3.48 -17.67 10.93
CA GLU A 144 -2.90 -19.01 10.77
C GLU A 144 -1.45 -19.12 11.29
N GLN A 145 -0.82 -17.99 11.61
CA GLN A 145 0.58 -17.93 12.05
C GLN A 145 1.53 -18.64 11.07
N SER A 146 1.33 -18.37 9.76
CA SER A 146 2.04 -19.04 8.67
C SER A 146 2.36 -18.07 7.54
N VAL A 147 3.12 -18.58 6.56
CA VAL A 147 3.41 -17.86 5.31
C VAL A 147 2.95 -18.72 4.14
N ASP A 148 2.14 -18.13 3.25
CA ASP A 148 1.82 -18.73 1.96
C ASP A 148 2.79 -18.22 0.89
N LYS A 149 3.22 -19.11 0.01
CA LYS A 149 4.02 -18.77 -1.17
C LYS A 149 3.24 -19.10 -2.44
N TYR A 150 3.08 -18.11 -3.32
CA TYR A 150 2.55 -18.27 -4.66
C TYR A 150 3.70 -18.16 -5.65
N VAL A 151 3.92 -19.22 -6.42
CA VAL A 151 5.03 -19.30 -7.40
C VAL A 151 4.55 -18.80 -8.75
N ARG A 152 5.25 -17.81 -9.31
CA ARG A 152 4.96 -17.27 -10.64
C ARG A 152 5.15 -18.37 -11.69
N GLN A 153 4.10 -18.66 -12.46
CA GLN A 153 4.21 -19.55 -13.60
C GLN A 153 4.88 -18.79 -14.77
N ARG A 154 5.90 -19.42 -15.37
CA ARG A 154 6.64 -18.88 -16.52
C ARG A 154 6.17 -19.49 -17.82
#